data_79c4baa0f6e76f7d9630185ae3f4a84e
#
_entry.id   79c4baa0f6e76f7d9630185ae3f4a84e
#
_cell.length_a   1.000
_cell.length_b   1.000
_cell.length_c   1.000
_cell.angle_alpha   90.00
_cell.angle_beta   90.00
_cell.angle_gamma   90.00
#
_symmetry.space_group_name_H-M   'P 1'
#
loop_
_entity.id
_entity.type
_entity.pdbx_description
1 polymer ?
#
loop_
_entity_poly.entity_id
_entity_poly.type
_entity_poly.pdbx_seq_one_letter_code
_entity_poly.pdbx_strand_id
1 'polypeptide(L)'
;ILILAGGFSREKEISLKTAKGVFNQIKRKYHVKIIEPNGHLIKNIRSFKPNVVFNALHGRYGEDGYIQSILESEKIKYTHSGVLSSSIAIDKEISKKIFVKNNILTPKYIKFKFNKIIKKTKLIKKIKSKLGFPL
;
A
#
# COMPACT_ATOMS: atom_id res chain seq x y z
N ILE A 1 -4.27 20.74 -1.57
CA ILE A 1 -4.03 19.28 -1.67
C ILE A 1 -2.60 18.99 -1.23
N LEU A 2 -2.40 18.03 -0.35
CA LEU A 2 -1.08 17.55 0.01
C LEU A 2 -0.86 16.18 -0.64
N ILE A 3 0.28 15.98 -1.29
CA ILE A 3 0.67 14.69 -1.86
C ILE A 3 1.75 14.08 -0.95
N LEU A 4 1.49 12.89 -0.41
CA LEU A 4 2.50 12.09 0.30
C LEU A 4 3.20 11.18 -0.70
N ALA A 5 4.53 11.27 -0.78
CA ALA A 5 5.32 10.49 -1.73
C ALA A 5 6.70 10.13 -1.17
N GLY A 6 7.38 9.19 -1.80
CA GLY A 6 8.68 8.70 -1.34
C GLY A 6 8.52 7.58 -0.31
N GLY A 7 8.87 7.87 0.94
CA GLY A 7 8.77 6.90 2.04
C GLY A 7 9.94 5.93 2.12
N PHE A 8 9.75 4.83 2.88
CA PHE A 8 10.82 3.90 3.28
C PHE A 8 10.80 2.57 2.50
N SER A 9 9.82 2.38 1.60
CA SER A 9 9.71 1.14 0.84
C SER A 9 10.72 1.09 -0.31
N ARG A 10 10.95 -0.10 -0.86
CA ARG A 10 11.76 -0.28 -2.07
C ARG A 10 11.13 0.37 -3.31
N GLU A 11 9.87 0.76 -3.21
CA GLU A 11 9.09 1.39 -4.28
C GLU A 11 9.11 2.93 -4.19
N LYS A 12 10.05 3.50 -3.42
CA LYS A 12 10.20 4.96 -3.24
C LYS A 12 10.22 5.74 -4.56
N GLU A 13 10.99 5.28 -5.53
CA GLU A 13 11.10 5.95 -6.82
C GLU A 13 9.78 5.93 -7.61
N ILE A 14 9.04 4.83 -7.53
CA ILE A 14 7.71 4.70 -8.15
C ILE A 14 6.75 5.70 -7.51
N SER A 15 6.75 5.78 -6.18
CA SER A 15 5.98 6.75 -5.40
C SER A 15 6.25 8.19 -5.83
N LEU A 16 7.52 8.58 -5.97
CA LEU A 16 7.92 9.91 -6.43
C LEU A 16 7.47 10.19 -7.87
N LYS A 17 7.55 9.21 -8.77
CA LYS A 17 7.06 9.34 -10.16
C LYS A 17 5.54 9.54 -10.19
N THR A 18 4.79 8.75 -9.43
CA THR A 18 3.33 8.89 -9.28
C THR A 18 2.96 10.27 -8.79
N ALA A 19 3.60 10.73 -7.71
CA ALA A 19 3.35 12.05 -7.14
C ALA A 19 3.63 13.18 -8.13
N LYS A 20 4.73 13.10 -8.89
CA LYS A 20 5.08 14.09 -9.92
C LYS A 20 4.03 14.13 -11.04
N GLY A 21 3.56 12.95 -11.46
CA GLY A 21 2.48 12.85 -12.46
C GLY A 21 1.21 13.55 -11.99
N VAL A 22 0.73 13.21 -10.79
CA VAL A 22 -0.45 13.82 -10.19
C VAL A 22 -0.28 15.32 -9.99
N PHE A 23 0.84 15.74 -9.40
CA PHE A 23 1.16 17.15 -9.19
C PHE A 23 1.06 17.97 -10.47
N ASN A 24 1.64 17.48 -11.57
CA ASN A 24 1.62 18.18 -12.85
C ASN A 24 0.22 18.39 -13.42
N GLN A 25 -0.70 17.44 -13.16
CA GLN A 25 -2.08 17.55 -13.63
C GLN A 25 -2.91 18.55 -12.81
N ILE A 26 -2.66 18.65 -11.51
CA ILE A 26 -3.56 19.40 -10.62
C ILE A 26 -3.00 20.76 -10.16
N LYS A 27 -1.70 21.01 -10.29
CA LYS A 27 -1.02 22.24 -9.78
C LYS A 27 -1.55 23.55 -10.38
N ARG A 28 -2.19 23.49 -11.58
CA ARG A 28 -2.79 24.68 -12.20
C ARG A 28 -4.15 25.08 -11.59
N LYS A 29 -4.83 24.10 -10.96
CA LYS A 29 -6.19 24.29 -10.42
C LYS A 29 -6.22 24.37 -8.88
N TYR A 30 -5.22 23.83 -8.21
CA TYR A 30 -5.20 23.68 -6.77
C TYR A 30 -3.85 24.11 -6.18
N HIS A 31 -3.88 24.62 -4.95
CA HIS A 31 -2.67 24.78 -4.15
C HIS A 31 -2.18 23.38 -3.71
N VAL A 32 -1.04 22.95 -4.25
CA VAL A 32 -0.52 21.58 -4.09
C VAL A 32 0.90 21.60 -3.54
N LYS A 33 1.16 20.72 -2.58
CA LYS A 33 2.51 20.47 -2.04
C LYS A 33 2.79 18.98 -2.04
N ILE A 34 4.01 18.59 -2.37
CA ILE A 34 4.50 17.21 -2.20
C ILE A 34 5.38 17.20 -0.95
N ILE A 35 5.19 16.23 -0.07
CA ILE A 35 6.07 15.98 1.06
C ILE A 35 6.42 14.49 1.17
N GLU A 36 7.62 14.22 1.66
CA GLU A 36 8.04 12.88 2.05
C GLU A 36 7.74 12.68 3.54
N PRO A 37 7.12 11.54 3.93
CA PRO A 37 6.88 11.22 5.33
C PRO A 37 8.21 11.09 6.08
N ASN A 38 8.34 11.83 7.16
CA ASN A 38 9.47 11.81 8.08
C ASN A 38 9.00 12.16 9.50
N GLY A 39 9.91 12.29 10.46
CA GLY A 39 9.59 12.66 11.84
C GLY A 39 8.82 13.97 12.02
N HIS A 40 8.75 14.81 10.98
CA HIS A 40 8.02 16.09 11.00
C HIS A 40 6.68 16.03 10.25
N LEU A 41 6.21 14.84 9.86
CA LEU A 41 5.00 14.68 9.04
C LEU A 41 3.79 15.41 9.62
N ILE A 42 3.47 15.19 10.90
CA ILE A 42 2.32 15.81 11.56
C ILE A 42 2.47 17.34 11.61
N LYS A 43 3.66 17.84 11.93
CA LYS A 43 3.96 19.26 11.91
C LYS A 43 3.73 19.86 10.52
N ASN A 44 4.19 19.20 9.48
CA ASN A 44 4.04 19.64 8.10
C ASN A 44 2.58 19.64 7.65
N ILE A 45 1.81 18.62 8.04
CA ILE A 45 0.37 18.53 7.79
C ILE A 45 -0.37 19.70 8.46
N ARG A 46 -0.13 19.91 9.75
CA ARG A 46 -0.78 20.99 10.52
C ARG A 46 -0.42 22.38 10.02
N SER A 47 0.81 22.58 9.58
CA SER A 47 1.26 23.85 8.99
C SER A 47 0.63 24.12 7.62
N PHE A 48 0.55 23.09 6.76
CA PHE A 48 -0.01 23.24 5.40
C PHE A 48 -1.54 23.25 5.38
N LYS A 49 -2.20 22.64 6.39
CA LYS A 49 -3.67 22.53 6.54
C LYS A 49 -4.36 22.03 5.27
N PRO A 50 -4.04 20.85 4.75
CA PRO A 50 -4.63 20.34 3.51
C PRO A 50 -6.12 20.03 3.68
N ASN A 51 -6.94 20.31 2.68
CA ASN A 51 -8.32 19.84 2.63
C ASN A 51 -8.39 18.32 2.37
N VAL A 52 -7.39 17.81 1.63
CA VAL A 52 -7.28 16.37 1.31
C VAL A 52 -5.81 15.99 1.10
N VAL A 53 -5.48 14.77 1.48
CA VAL A 53 -4.18 14.15 1.22
C VAL A 53 -4.32 13.13 0.10
N PHE A 54 -3.52 13.28 -0.96
CA PHE A 54 -3.31 12.25 -1.96
C PHE A 54 -2.16 11.36 -1.50
N ASN A 55 -2.45 10.11 -1.19
CA ASN A 55 -1.43 9.14 -0.79
C ASN A 55 -0.82 8.47 -2.03
N ALA A 56 0.38 8.87 -2.42
CA ALA A 56 1.16 8.25 -3.50
C ALA A 56 2.22 7.28 -2.98
N LEU A 57 2.20 6.95 -1.69
CA LEU A 57 3.12 5.99 -1.11
C LEU A 57 2.78 4.56 -1.54
N HIS A 58 3.80 3.73 -1.65
CA HIS A 58 3.67 2.32 -2.00
C HIS A 58 4.28 1.42 -0.91
N GLY A 59 3.67 0.24 -0.75
CA GLY A 59 4.14 -0.78 0.19
C GLY A 59 4.01 -0.38 1.65
N ARG A 60 4.98 -0.83 2.43
CA ARG A 60 4.98 -0.66 3.89
C ARG A 60 4.95 0.81 4.29
N TYR A 61 4.17 1.10 5.33
CA TYR A 61 3.81 2.41 5.87
C TYR A 61 2.90 3.26 4.96
N GLY A 62 2.79 2.98 3.68
CA GLY A 62 1.90 3.69 2.75
C GLY A 62 0.56 3.00 2.51
N GLU A 63 0.56 1.66 2.48
CA GLU A 63 -0.61 0.85 2.09
C GLU A 63 -1.07 -0.11 3.20
N ASP A 64 -0.44 -0.10 4.37
CA ASP A 64 -0.67 -1.03 5.48
C ASP A 64 -1.54 -0.49 6.62
N GLY A 65 -2.12 0.70 6.44
CA GLY A 65 -2.94 1.37 7.46
C GLY A 65 -2.17 2.36 8.33
N TYR A 66 -0.83 2.37 8.28
CA TYR A 66 -0.02 3.24 9.14
C TYR A 66 -0.25 4.74 8.83
N ILE A 67 -0.05 5.16 7.59
CA ILE A 67 -0.31 6.54 7.17
C ILE A 67 -1.78 6.90 7.34
N GLN A 68 -2.69 5.99 7.00
CA GLN A 68 -4.12 6.18 7.14
C GLN A 68 -4.50 6.49 8.59
N SER A 69 -3.94 5.75 9.57
CA SER A 69 -4.21 6.02 10.99
C SER A 69 -3.74 7.40 11.46
N ILE A 70 -2.59 7.86 10.95
CA ILE A 70 -2.10 9.22 11.23
C ILE A 70 -3.07 10.26 10.66
N LEU A 71 -3.51 10.08 9.41
CA LEU A 71 -4.41 11.03 8.76
C LEU A 71 -5.80 11.05 9.40
N GLU A 72 -6.31 9.89 9.84
CA GLU A 72 -7.56 9.82 10.60
C GLU A 72 -7.45 10.50 11.97
N SER A 73 -6.34 10.33 12.68
CA SER A 73 -6.10 11.02 13.96
C SER A 73 -6.05 12.55 13.81
N GLU A 74 -5.56 13.03 12.68
CA GLU A 74 -5.54 14.47 12.33
C GLU A 74 -6.85 14.94 11.66
N LYS A 75 -7.86 14.05 11.53
CA LYS A 75 -9.18 14.32 10.91
C LYS A 75 -9.09 14.83 9.47
N ILE A 76 -8.12 14.33 8.71
CA ILE A 76 -7.87 14.75 7.34
C ILE A 76 -8.40 13.71 6.37
N LYS A 77 -9.14 14.15 5.37
CA LYS A 77 -9.59 13.31 4.26
C LYS A 77 -8.39 12.88 3.41
N TYR A 78 -8.41 11.65 2.95
CA TYR A 78 -7.34 11.11 2.11
C TYR A 78 -7.87 10.17 1.04
N THR A 79 -7.07 9.91 0.02
CA THR A 79 -7.35 8.91 -1.01
C THR A 79 -6.99 7.50 -0.52
N HIS A 80 -7.59 6.49 -1.13
CA HIS A 80 -7.45 5.07 -0.80
C HIS A 80 -8.38 4.59 0.32
N SER A 81 -8.23 3.32 0.65
CA SER A 81 -9.03 2.64 1.69
C SER A 81 -8.62 3.08 3.09
N GLY A 82 -9.53 2.94 4.04
CA GLY A 82 -9.30 3.22 5.46
C GLY A 82 -8.32 2.25 6.12
N VAL A 83 -8.02 2.51 7.39
CA VAL A 83 -7.01 1.78 8.18
C VAL A 83 -7.21 0.28 8.13
N LEU A 84 -8.39 -0.22 8.50
CA LEU A 84 -8.66 -1.66 8.58
C LEU A 84 -8.54 -2.34 7.21
N SER A 85 -9.13 -1.75 6.18
CA SER A 85 -9.09 -2.32 4.83
C SER A 85 -7.67 -2.37 4.29
N SER A 86 -6.86 -1.33 4.50
CA SER A 86 -5.46 -1.28 4.10
C SER A 86 -4.63 -2.33 4.83
N SER A 87 -4.80 -2.46 6.16
CA SER A 87 -4.07 -3.45 6.96
C SER A 87 -4.41 -4.89 6.58
N ILE A 88 -5.64 -5.15 6.18
CA ILE A 88 -6.06 -6.47 5.67
C ILE A 88 -5.49 -6.70 4.27
N ALA A 89 -5.58 -5.70 3.39
CA ALA A 89 -5.22 -5.83 1.99
C ALA A 89 -3.72 -6.05 1.77
N ILE A 90 -2.86 -5.52 2.61
CA ILE A 90 -1.41 -5.71 2.52
C ILE A 90 -1.01 -7.17 2.80
N ASP A 91 -1.74 -7.91 3.63
CA ASP A 91 -1.53 -9.35 3.85
C ASP A 91 -2.28 -10.16 2.79
N LYS A 92 -1.54 -10.66 1.80
CA LYS A 92 -2.09 -11.41 0.67
C LYS A 92 -2.80 -12.70 1.09
N GLU A 93 -2.41 -13.33 2.21
CA GLU A 93 -3.09 -14.53 2.71
C GLU A 93 -4.44 -14.16 3.31
N ILE A 94 -4.47 -13.12 4.16
CA ILE A 94 -5.71 -12.67 4.80
C ILE A 94 -6.69 -12.17 3.75
N SER A 95 -6.23 -11.33 2.81
CA SER A 95 -7.06 -10.85 1.69
C SER A 95 -7.70 -11.99 0.92
N LYS A 96 -6.90 -13.00 0.51
CA LYS A 96 -7.41 -14.15 -0.25
C LYS A 96 -8.40 -15.00 0.55
N LYS A 97 -8.20 -15.16 1.85
CA LYS A 97 -9.17 -15.85 2.71
C LYS A 97 -10.52 -15.11 2.75
N ILE A 98 -10.48 -13.79 2.82
CA ILE A 98 -11.68 -12.96 2.80
C ILE A 98 -12.36 -13.04 1.43
N PHE A 99 -11.61 -12.96 0.34
CA PHE A 99 -12.14 -13.10 -1.02
C PHE A 99 -12.86 -14.42 -1.22
N VAL A 100 -12.23 -15.55 -0.85
CA VAL A 100 -12.83 -16.88 -0.94
C VAL A 100 -14.10 -16.96 -0.08
N LYS A 101 -14.07 -16.46 1.16
CA LYS A 101 -15.24 -16.47 2.05
C LYS A 101 -16.44 -15.70 1.48
N ASN A 102 -16.16 -14.66 0.68
CA ASN A 102 -17.20 -13.82 0.07
C ASN A 102 -17.45 -14.15 -1.41
N ASN A 103 -17.03 -15.34 -1.88
CA ASN A 103 -17.21 -15.78 -3.27
C ASN A 103 -16.58 -14.85 -4.33
N ILE A 104 -15.55 -14.09 -3.96
CA ILE A 104 -14.79 -13.25 -4.87
C ILE A 104 -13.70 -14.10 -5.52
N LEU A 105 -13.67 -14.10 -6.85
CA LEU A 105 -12.67 -14.86 -7.61
C LEU A 105 -11.25 -14.35 -7.28
N THR A 106 -10.38 -15.30 -6.94
CA THR A 106 -8.97 -15.01 -6.67
C THR A 106 -8.10 -16.18 -7.14
N PRO A 107 -6.91 -15.92 -7.70
CA PRO A 107 -6.01 -17.00 -8.10
C PRO A 107 -5.66 -17.95 -6.96
N LYS A 108 -5.52 -19.23 -7.25
CA LYS A 108 -5.01 -20.22 -6.29
C LYS A 108 -3.64 -19.79 -5.78
N TYR A 109 -3.31 -20.14 -4.56
CA TYR A 109 -2.02 -19.78 -3.96
C TYR A 109 -1.49 -20.86 -3.02
N ILE A 110 -0.20 -20.76 -2.74
CA ILE A 110 0.49 -21.60 -1.77
C ILE A 110 1.29 -20.68 -0.83
N LYS A 111 1.14 -20.90 0.47
CA LYS A 111 1.96 -20.24 1.49
C LYS A 111 3.17 -21.08 1.85
N PHE A 112 4.33 -20.46 1.89
CA PHE A 112 5.58 -21.02 2.39
C PHE A 112 6.12 -20.22 3.56
N LYS A 113 6.68 -20.92 4.56
CA LYS A 113 7.47 -20.27 5.62
C LYS A 113 8.95 -20.47 5.26
N PHE A 114 9.67 -19.36 5.10
CA PHE A 114 11.09 -19.36 4.71
C PHE A 114 12.04 -19.98 5.74
N ASN A 115 11.62 -20.11 6.99
CA ASN A 115 12.41 -20.68 8.08
C ASN A 115 12.42 -22.23 8.12
N LYS A 116 11.80 -22.91 7.15
CA LYS A 116 11.90 -24.36 6.98
C LYS A 116 12.64 -24.67 5.70
N ILE A 117 13.73 -25.45 5.81
CA ILE A 117 14.41 -26.03 4.64
C ILE A 117 13.46 -27.01 3.97
N ILE A 118 12.85 -26.57 2.89
CA ILE A 118 11.98 -27.43 2.06
C ILE A 118 12.85 -27.95 0.93
N LYS A 119 12.98 -29.28 0.80
CA LYS A 119 13.67 -29.90 -0.34
C LYS A 119 13.01 -29.42 -1.65
N LYS A 120 13.81 -28.91 -2.59
CA LYS A 120 13.35 -28.35 -3.87
C LYS A 120 12.36 -29.26 -4.60
N THR A 121 12.63 -30.57 -4.64
CA THR A 121 11.75 -31.57 -5.26
C THR A 121 10.36 -31.64 -4.61
N LYS A 122 10.28 -31.58 -3.28
CA LYS A 122 9.01 -31.57 -2.54
C LYS A 122 8.22 -30.28 -2.80
N LEU A 123 8.93 -29.16 -2.92
CA LEU A 123 8.32 -27.87 -3.25
C LEU A 123 7.72 -27.89 -4.65
N ILE A 124 8.47 -28.34 -5.65
CA ILE A 124 8.00 -28.46 -7.05
C ILE A 124 6.78 -29.38 -7.15
N LYS A 125 6.81 -30.55 -6.51
CA LYS A 125 5.65 -31.47 -6.47
C LYS A 125 4.41 -30.77 -5.89
N LYS A 126 4.56 -30.02 -4.80
CA LYS A 126 3.45 -29.30 -4.15
C LYS A 126 2.89 -28.20 -5.04
N ILE A 127 3.77 -27.45 -5.73
CA ILE A 127 3.37 -26.40 -6.67
C ILE A 127 2.58 -27.02 -7.82
N LYS A 128 3.15 -28.03 -8.46
CA LYS A 128 2.53 -28.73 -9.60
C LYS A 128 1.15 -29.31 -9.26
N SER A 129 1.00 -29.94 -8.09
CA SER A 129 -0.26 -30.57 -7.68
C SER A 129 -1.35 -29.54 -7.32
N LYS A 130 -0.98 -28.36 -6.77
CA LYS A 130 -1.96 -27.37 -6.29
C LYS A 130 -2.26 -26.27 -7.30
N LEU A 131 -1.29 -25.86 -8.09
CA LEU A 131 -1.42 -24.71 -9.00
C LEU A 131 -1.43 -25.11 -10.47
N GLY A 132 -0.74 -26.21 -10.83
CA GLY A 132 -0.51 -26.59 -12.23
C GLY A 132 0.65 -25.82 -12.85
N PHE A 133 0.84 -25.98 -14.17
CA PHE A 133 1.74 -25.21 -15.01
C PHE A 133 1.01 -24.85 -16.31
N PRO A 134 1.35 -23.71 -16.97
CA PRO A 134 2.27 -22.65 -16.51
C PRO A 134 1.73 -21.86 -15.32
N LEU A 135 2.64 -21.20 -14.59
CA LEU A 135 2.33 -20.34 -13.43
C LEU A 135 2.40 -18.88 -13.84
#